data_00278cd8cdaf8af38468a3b4b11b4378
#
_entry.id   00278cd8cdaf8af38468a3b4b11b4378
#
_cell.length_a   1.000
_cell.length_b   1.000
_cell.length_c   1.000
_cell.angle_alpha   90.00
_cell.angle_beta   90.00
_cell.angle_gamma   90.00
#
_symmetry.space_group_name_H-M   'P 1'
#
loop_
_entity.id
_entity.type
_entity.pdbx_description
1 polymer ?
#
loop_
_entity_poly.entity_id
_entity_poly.type
_entity_poly.pdbx_seq_one_letter_code
_entity_poly.pdbx_strand_id
1 'polypeptide(L)'
;VVLRFVQGLGAAAGMAIPRAVVRDLHTGTEATRLMSLLMLVFSVSPLLAPLAGSGVIALAGWRGVFWVVAAAAVAGLALVSQGLRETRLAADRRESSLASALAGYGLLLRDAHYLGLVLIGGCSRAGFFVYLASSPFVLINPYGRTPVQYSLAFSVNAAAFFATAQFTARLGRRFGLVPTVKVAVTA
;
A
#
# COMPACT_ATOMS: atom_id res chain seq x y z
N VAL A 1 -13.20 -8.25 -15.32
CA VAL A 1 -12.66 -8.94 -14.12
C VAL A 1 -11.20 -9.34 -14.35
N VAL A 2 -10.87 -10.08 -15.44
CA VAL A 2 -9.51 -10.59 -15.71
C VAL A 2 -8.45 -9.48 -15.76
N LEU A 3 -8.71 -8.38 -16.49
CA LEU A 3 -7.77 -7.25 -16.59
C LEU A 3 -7.51 -6.59 -15.22
N ARG A 4 -8.51 -6.54 -14.34
CA ARG A 4 -8.34 -6.05 -12.96
C ARG A 4 -7.51 -6.99 -12.10
N PHE A 5 -7.61 -8.28 -12.32
CA PHE A 5 -6.77 -9.26 -11.65
C PHE A 5 -5.30 -9.11 -12.07
N VAL A 6 -5.03 -9.00 -13.38
CA VAL A 6 -3.68 -8.75 -13.91
C VAL A 6 -3.12 -7.42 -13.40
N GLN A 7 -3.93 -6.36 -13.37
CA GLN A 7 -3.55 -5.07 -12.78
C GLN A 7 -3.19 -5.22 -11.31
N GLY A 8 -3.93 -6.02 -10.55
CA GLY A 8 -3.66 -6.30 -9.14
C GLY A 8 -2.33 -7.03 -8.92
N LEU A 9 -2.00 -8.00 -9.78
CA LEU A 9 -0.70 -8.69 -9.74
C LEU A 9 0.46 -7.71 -9.98
N GLY A 10 0.34 -6.82 -10.97
CA GLY A 10 1.35 -5.78 -11.21
C GLY A 10 1.49 -4.81 -10.03
N ALA A 11 0.38 -4.40 -9.41
CA ALA A 11 0.39 -3.55 -8.23
C ALA A 11 1.05 -4.23 -7.02
N ALA A 12 0.83 -5.53 -6.82
CA ALA A 12 1.46 -6.30 -5.76
C ALA A 12 3.00 -6.34 -5.92
N ALA A 13 3.49 -6.54 -7.15
CA ALA A 13 4.91 -6.45 -7.46
C ALA A 13 5.48 -5.06 -7.12
N GLY A 14 4.79 -3.98 -7.49
CA GLY A 14 5.17 -2.60 -7.17
C GLY A 14 5.21 -2.31 -5.67
N MET A 15 4.49 -3.06 -4.84
CA MET A 15 4.58 -2.95 -3.38
C MET A 15 5.70 -3.79 -2.76
N ALA A 16 6.01 -4.94 -3.33
CA ALA A 16 6.98 -5.89 -2.78
C ALA A 16 8.41 -5.58 -3.20
N ILE A 17 8.63 -5.29 -4.48
CA ILE A 17 9.97 -5.11 -5.07
C ILE A 17 10.74 -3.95 -4.42
N PRO A 18 10.20 -2.74 -4.21
CA PRO A 18 10.97 -1.65 -3.59
C PRO A 18 11.50 -2.00 -2.20
N ARG A 19 10.71 -2.77 -1.43
CA ARG A 19 11.15 -3.22 -0.09
C ARG A 19 12.28 -4.26 -0.17
N ALA A 20 12.23 -5.16 -1.15
CA ALA A 20 13.30 -6.10 -1.40
C ALA A 20 14.59 -5.37 -1.82
N VAL A 21 14.51 -4.46 -2.78
CA VAL A 21 15.64 -3.65 -3.25
C VAL A 21 16.31 -2.88 -2.10
N VAL A 22 15.53 -2.26 -1.22
CA VAL A 22 16.09 -1.55 -0.05
C VAL A 22 16.84 -2.52 0.86
N ARG A 23 16.33 -3.72 1.08
CA ARG A 23 17.02 -4.73 1.92
C ARG A 23 18.26 -5.31 1.27
N ASP A 24 18.28 -5.40 -0.06
CA ASP A 24 19.44 -5.91 -0.80
C ASP A 24 20.59 -4.90 -0.83
N LEU A 25 20.28 -3.61 -0.92
CA LEU A 25 21.28 -2.54 -1.07
C LEU A 25 21.72 -1.90 0.24
N HIS A 26 20.87 -1.93 1.27
CA HIS A 26 21.12 -1.19 2.50
C HIS A 26 20.85 -2.04 3.74
N THR A 27 21.65 -1.80 4.79
CA THR A 27 21.50 -2.45 6.11
C THR A 27 21.40 -1.40 7.23
N GLY A 28 20.98 -1.82 8.41
CA GLY A 28 20.96 -0.99 9.62
C GLY A 28 20.07 0.24 9.53
N THR A 29 20.58 1.38 9.94
CA THR A 29 19.85 2.64 10.06
C THR A 29 19.42 3.22 8.70
N GLU A 30 20.23 3.02 7.67
CA GLU A 30 19.93 3.51 6.32
C GLU A 30 18.77 2.75 5.69
N ALA A 31 18.75 1.42 5.81
CA ALA A 31 17.60 0.60 5.39
C ALA A 31 16.32 1.03 6.12
N THR A 32 16.40 1.28 7.43
CA THR A 32 15.26 1.76 8.23
C THR A 32 14.76 3.12 7.74
N ARG A 33 15.66 4.05 7.43
CA ARG A 33 15.31 5.37 6.88
C ARG A 33 14.60 5.25 5.54
N LEU A 34 15.12 4.46 4.61
CA LEU A 34 14.52 4.26 3.29
C LEU A 34 13.17 3.55 3.37
N MET A 35 13.03 2.55 4.26
CA MET A 35 11.74 1.92 4.55
C MET A 35 10.70 2.92 5.08
N SER A 36 11.14 3.84 5.94
CA SER A 36 10.26 4.91 6.46
C SER A 36 9.81 5.87 5.36
N LEU A 37 10.69 6.21 4.41
CA LEU A 37 10.33 7.03 3.25
C LEU A 37 9.33 6.31 2.33
N LEU A 38 9.52 5.01 2.07
CA LEU A 38 8.52 4.22 1.34
C LEU A 38 7.16 4.23 2.05
N MET A 39 7.14 4.06 3.38
CA MET A 39 5.90 4.13 4.15
C MET A 39 5.26 5.52 4.10
N LEU A 40 6.05 6.59 4.08
CA LEU A 40 5.55 7.96 3.94
C LEU A 40 4.81 8.14 2.61
N VAL A 41 5.39 7.66 1.49
CA VAL A 41 4.74 7.71 0.17
C VAL A 41 3.42 6.96 0.18
N PHE A 42 3.37 5.74 0.74
CA PHE A 42 2.13 4.97 0.85
C PHE A 42 1.07 5.64 1.74
N SER A 43 1.49 6.38 2.77
CA SER A 43 0.57 7.07 3.68
C SER A 43 0.00 8.35 3.08
N VAL A 44 0.79 9.08 2.29
CA VAL A 44 0.38 10.34 1.65
C VAL A 44 -0.45 10.10 0.39
N SER A 45 -0.22 8.99 -0.32
CA SER A 45 -0.96 8.65 -1.56
C SER A 45 -2.49 8.68 -1.40
N PRO A 46 -3.12 8.06 -0.40
CA PRO A 46 -4.56 8.11 -0.24
C PRO A 46 -5.12 9.51 0.05
N LEU A 47 -4.29 10.40 0.58
CA LEU A 47 -4.66 11.79 0.82
C LEU A 47 -4.72 12.60 -0.49
N LEU A 48 -3.73 12.40 -1.36
CA LEU A 48 -3.59 13.17 -2.59
C LEU A 48 -4.38 12.56 -3.76
N ALA A 49 -4.55 11.24 -3.80
CA ALA A 49 -5.16 10.54 -4.93
C ALA A 49 -6.61 11.00 -5.25
N PRO A 50 -7.53 11.18 -4.27
CA PRO A 50 -8.88 11.66 -4.57
C PRO A 50 -8.89 13.09 -5.11
N LEU A 51 -8.02 13.97 -4.58
CA LEU A 51 -7.91 15.36 -5.04
C LEU A 51 -7.36 15.42 -6.48
N ALA A 52 -6.27 14.71 -6.75
CA ALA A 52 -5.71 14.61 -8.09
C ALA A 52 -6.72 13.95 -9.06
N GLY A 53 -7.38 12.88 -8.62
CA GLY A 53 -8.39 12.18 -9.42
C GLY A 53 -9.58 13.05 -9.78
N SER A 54 -10.12 13.83 -8.84
CA SER A 54 -11.23 14.74 -9.11
C SER A 54 -10.84 15.86 -10.10
N GLY A 55 -9.60 16.37 -10.01
CA GLY A 55 -9.07 17.33 -10.97
C GLY A 55 -8.94 16.75 -12.38
N VAL A 56 -8.40 15.54 -12.50
CA VAL A 56 -8.29 14.84 -13.81
C VAL A 56 -9.67 14.55 -14.40
N ILE A 57 -10.64 14.14 -13.58
CA ILE A 57 -12.00 13.89 -14.04
C ILE A 57 -12.66 15.17 -14.56
N ALA A 58 -12.44 16.30 -13.91
CA ALA A 58 -12.97 17.59 -14.34
C ALA A 58 -12.40 18.05 -15.69
N LEU A 59 -11.13 17.75 -15.97
CA LEU A 59 -10.43 18.18 -17.19
C LEU A 59 -10.59 17.20 -18.36
N ALA A 60 -10.52 15.90 -18.11
CA ALA A 60 -10.40 14.85 -19.12
C ALA A 60 -11.43 13.71 -18.96
N GLY A 61 -12.37 13.86 -18.05
CA GLY A 61 -13.36 12.84 -17.73
C GLY A 61 -12.74 11.61 -17.05
N TRP A 62 -13.59 10.62 -16.72
CA TRP A 62 -13.17 9.42 -15.97
C TRP A 62 -12.11 8.56 -16.70
N ARG A 63 -12.12 8.58 -18.03
CA ARG A 63 -11.11 7.87 -18.84
C ARG A 63 -9.73 8.50 -18.72
N GLY A 64 -9.64 9.79 -18.48
CA GLY A 64 -8.39 10.52 -18.25
C GLY A 64 -7.59 9.98 -17.08
N VAL A 65 -8.26 9.52 -16.02
CA VAL A 65 -7.59 8.91 -14.85
C VAL A 65 -6.79 7.67 -15.26
N PHE A 66 -7.33 6.81 -16.14
CA PHE A 66 -6.62 5.62 -16.62
C PHE A 66 -5.41 5.98 -17.48
N TRP A 67 -5.52 7.02 -18.31
CA TRP A 67 -4.40 7.50 -19.12
C TRP A 67 -3.29 8.08 -18.27
N VAL A 68 -3.61 8.86 -17.23
CA VAL A 68 -2.61 9.39 -16.29
C VAL A 68 -1.90 8.26 -15.54
N VAL A 69 -2.65 7.27 -15.07
CA VAL A 69 -2.07 6.10 -14.39
C VAL A 69 -1.20 5.28 -15.34
N ALA A 70 -1.63 5.07 -16.59
CA ALA A 70 -0.85 4.37 -17.59
C ALA A 70 0.46 5.12 -17.92
N ALA A 71 0.37 6.43 -18.13
CA ALA A 71 1.57 7.27 -18.37
C ALA A 71 2.54 7.23 -17.20
N ALA A 72 2.06 7.33 -15.97
CA ALA A 72 2.88 7.22 -14.77
C ALA A 72 3.54 5.83 -14.65
N ALA A 73 2.82 4.76 -15.01
CA ALA A 73 3.37 3.41 -15.01
C ALA A 73 4.48 3.23 -16.07
N VAL A 74 4.28 3.77 -17.28
CA VAL A 74 5.30 3.74 -18.35
C VAL A 74 6.52 4.55 -17.93
N ALA A 75 6.33 5.75 -17.38
CA ALA A 75 7.44 6.57 -16.87
C ALA A 75 8.20 5.86 -15.75
N GLY A 76 7.49 5.24 -14.80
CA GLY A 76 8.09 4.45 -13.73
C GLY A 76 8.89 3.25 -14.28
N LEU A 77 8.34 2.54 -15.26
CA LEU A 77 9.04 1.43 -15.92
C LEU A 77 10.32 1.91 -16.62
N ALA A 78 10.25 3.03 -17.35
CA ALA A 78 11.40 3.62 -17.99
C ALA A 78 12.50 4.03 -17.00
N LEU A 79 12.12 4.67 -15.87
CA LEU A 79 13.04 5.02 -14.80
C LEU A 79 13.71 3.79 -14.18
N VAL A 80 12.95 2.75 -13.89
CA VAL A 80 13.48 1.51 -13.32
C VAL A 80 14.39 0.79 -14.30
N SER A 81 14.00 0.68 -15.57
CA SER A 81 14.80 -0.01 -16.60
C SER A 81 16.13 0.67 -16.90
N GLN A 82 16.21 2.00 -16.77
CA GLN A 82 17.43 2.77 -17.03
C GLN A 82 18.27 3.00 -15.76
N GLY A 83 17.63 3.13 -14.61
CA GLY A 83 18.29 3.54 -13.36
C GLY A 83 18.59 2.41 -12.38
N LEU A 84 17.80 1.35 -12.39
CA LEU A 84 17.96 0.26 -11.42
C LEU A 84 18.79 -0.87 -12.04
N ARG A 85 20.00 -1.03 -11.53
CA ARG A 85 20.81 -2.22 -11.82
C ARG A 85 20.32 -3.40 -11.00
N GLU A 86 20.63 -4.62 -11.46
CA GLU A 86 20.35 -5.84 -10.69
C GLU A 86 21.01 -5.74 -9.30
N THR A 87 20.18 -5.84 -8.27
CA THR A 87 20.62 -5.64 -6.88
C THR A 87 21.12 -6.91 -6.23
N ARG A 88 20.74 -8.07 -6.75
CA ARG A 88 21.09 -9.37 -6.19
C ARG A 88 22.37 -9.91 -6.82
N LEU A 89 23.36 -10.25 -5.97
CA LEU A 89 24.61 -10.85 -6.40
C LEU A 89 24.34 -12.18 -7.13
N ALA A 90 25.11 -12.45 -8.21
CA ALA A 90 24.94 -13.66 -9.01
C ALA A 90 25.07 -14.96 -8.16
N ALA A 91 25.93 -14.94 -7.14
CA ALA A 91 26.11 -16.06 -6.21
C ALA A 91 24.88 -16.33 -5.34
N ASP A 92 24.07 -15.31 -5.05
CA ASP A 92 22.87 -15.40 -4.21
C ASP A 92 21.60 -15.66 -5.00
N ARG A 93 21.72 -15.69 -6.34
CA ARG A 93 20.63 -16.06 -7.25
C ARG A 93 20.43 -17.57 -7.22
N ARG A 94 19.99 -18.10 -6.09
CA ARG A 94 19.49 -19.47 -6.07
C ARG A 94 18.32 -19.56 -7.02
N GLU A 95 18.25 -20.64 -7.79
CA GLU A 95 17.15 -20.93 -8.71
C GLU A 95 15.83 -20.82 -7.93
N SER A 96 15.15 -19.69 -8.07
CA SER A 96 13.80 -19.51 -7.54
C SER A 96 12.86 -20.24 -8.48
N SER A 97 12.65 -21.53 -8.22
CA SER A 97 11.64 -22.30 -8.94
C SER A 97 10.26 -22.03 -8.33
N LEU A 98 9.21 -22.14 -9.15
CA LEU A 98 7.83 -22.11 -8.65
C LEU A 98 7.61 -23.15 -7.55
N ALA A 99 8.26 -24.31 -7.66
CA ALA A 99 8.18 -25.37 -6.67
C ALA A 99 8.76 -24.93 -5.31
N SER A 100 9.91 -24.26 -5.29
CA SER A 100 10.51 -23.74 -4.05
C SER A 100 9.67 -22.63 -3.42
N ALA A 101 9.04 -21.77 -4.24
CA ALA A 101 8.11 -20.76 -3.77
C ALA A 101 6.86 -21.38 -3.15
N LEU A 102 6.24 -22.36 -3.81
CA LEU A 102 5.08 -23.07 -3.30
C LEU A 102 5.39 -23.85 -2.01
N ALA A 103 6.56 -24.49 -1.93
CA ALA A 103 7.00 -25.15 -0.70
C ALA A 103 7.17 -24.15 0.45
N GLY A 104 7.74 -22.96 0.19
CA GLY A 104 7.83 -21.88 1.17
C GLY A 104 6.46 -21.39 1.65
N TYR A 105 5.49 -21.19 0.75
CA TYR A 105 4.11 -20.87 1.14
C TYR A 105 3.46 -22.00 1.96
N GLY A 106 3.69 -23.26 1.60
CA GLY A 106 3.19 -24.42 2.34
C GLY A 106 3.73 -24.46 3.78
N LEU A 107 4.98 -24.07 3.99
CA LEU A 107 5.59 -23.95 5.32
C LEU A 107 4.95 -22.82 6.15
N LEU A 108 4.79 -21.65 5.54
CA LEU A 108 4.15 -20.48 6.19
C LEU A 108 2.69 -20.74 6.56
N LEU A 109 1.95 -21.45 5.72
CA LEU A 109 0.55 -21.80 5.98
C LEU A 109 0.37 -22.85 7.08
N ARG A 110 1.45 -23.52 7.52
CA ARG A 110 1.44 -24.45 8.67
C ARG A 110 1.80 -23.76 9.99
N ASP A 111 2.33 -22.55 9.93
CA ASP A 111 2.68 -21.77 11.12
C ASP A 111 1.45 -20.99 11.62
N ALA A 112 0.86 -21.46 12.72
CA ALA A 112 -0.34 -20.85 13.33
C ALA A 112 -0.07 -19.40 13.80
N HIS A 113 1.15 -19.09 14.26
CA HIS A 113 1.51 -17.72 14.66
C HIS A 113 1.54 -16.79 13.47
N TYR A 114 2.15 -17.22 12.37
CA TYR A 114 2.16 -16.48 11.11
C TYR A 114 0.73 -16.26 10.58
N LEU A 115 -0.11 -17.30 10.57
CA LEU A 115 -1.51 -17.19 10.14
C LEU A 115 -2.30 -16.21 10.99
N GLY A 116 -2.11 -16.22 12.31
CA GLY A 116 -2.74 -15.27 13.21
C GLY A 116 -2.38 -13.81 12.86
N LEU A 117 -1.10 -13.52 12.64
CA LEU A 117 -0.65 -12.19 12.23
C LEU A 117 -1.18 -11.79 10.85
N VAL A 118 -1.22 -12.71 9.89
CA VAL A 118 -1.76 -12.47 8.55
C VAL A 118 -3.27 -12.19 8.60
N LEU A 119 -4.03 -12.93 9.42
CA LEU A 119 -5.47 -12.71 9.58
C LEU A 119 -5.76 -11.36 10.23
N ILE A 120 -5.08 -11.00 11.30
CA ILE A 120 -5.24 -9.69 11.95
C ILE A 120 -4.90 -8.56 10.96
N GLY A 121 -3.77 -8.63 10.29
CA GLY A 121 -3.36 -7.63 9.31
C GLY A 121 -4.28 -7.61 8.08
N GLY A 122 -4.74 -8.75 7.62
CA GLY A 122 -5.65 -8.90 6.49
C GLY A 122 -7.04 -8.32 6.78
N CYS A 123 -7.64 -8.65 7.92
CA CYS A 123 -8.94 -8.12 8.33
C CYS A 123 -8.90 -6.59 8.51
N SER A 124 -7.85 -6.07 9.13
CA SER A 124 -7.66 -4.62 9.28
C SER A 124 -7.55 -3.93 7.92
N ARG A 125 -6.82 -4.52 6.98
CA ARG A 125 -6.70 -4.00 5.61
C ARG A 125 -8.00 -4.12 4.83
N ALA A 126 -8.73 -5.23 4.98
CA ALA A 126 -10.02 -5.43 4.33
C ALA A 126 -11.02 -4.34 4.73
N GLY A 127 -11.13 -4.01 6.03
CA GLY A 127 -11.97 -2.92 6.52
C GLY A 127 -11.62 -1.57 5.87
N PHE A 128 -10.33 -1.24 5.78
CA PHE A 128 -9.88 -0.04 5.09
C PHE A 128 -10.25 -0.02 3.60
N PHE A 129 -10.07 -1.13 2.89
CA PHE A 129 -10.42 -1.20 1.46
C PHE A 129 -11.93 -1.18 1.22
N VAL A 130 -12.73 -1.77 2.10
CA VAL A 130 -14.21 -1.66 2.06
C VAL A 130 -14.62 -0.20 2.21
N TYR A 131 -14.07 0.51 3.20
CA TYR A 131 -14.31 1.94 3.37
C TYR A 131 -13.89 2.72 2.11
N LEU A 132 -12.71 2.47 1.58
CA LEU A 132 -12.18 3.14 0.38
C LEU A 132 -13.10 2.92 -0.85
N ALA A 133 -13.61 1.71 -1.04
CA ALA A 133 -14.44 1.35 -2.17
C ALA A 133 -15.88 1.86 -2.05
N SER A 134 -16.45 1.86 -0.84
CA SER A 134 -17.87 2.18 -0.61
C SER A 134 -18.12 3.65 -0.27
N SER A 135 -17.14 4.37 0.28
CA SER A 135 -17.32 5.77 0.73
C SER A 135 -17.82 6.73 -0.38
N PRO A 136 -17.39 6.65 -1.66
CA PRO A 136 -17.94 7.52 -2.70
C PRO A 136 -19.43 7.27 -2.92
N PHE A 137 -19.84 6.00 -2.94
CA PHE A 137 -21.24 5.63 -3.16
C PHE A 137 -22.14 6.11 -2.02
N VAL A 138 -21.65 6.05 -0.79
CA VAL A 138 -22.40 6.51 0.39
C VAL A 138 -22.47 8.04 0.44
N LEU A 139 -21.38 8.75 0.19
CA LEU A 139 -21.34 10.20 0.36
C LEU A 139 -21.92 10.96 -0.84
N ILE A 140 -21.74 10.46 -2.07
CA ILE A 140 -22.22 11.15 -3.26
C ILE A 140 -23.73 10.90 -3.47
N ASN A 141 -24.16 9.62 -3.49
CA ASN A 141 -25.53 9.30 -3.87
C ASN A 141 -26.58 9.71 -2.82
N PRO A 142 -26.55 9.19 -1.55
CA PRO A 142 -27.57 9.55 -0.56
C PRO A 142 -27.46 10.99 -0.04
N TYR A 143 -26.24 11.52 0.08
CA TYR A 143 -26.01 12.85 0.64
C TYR A 143 -25.87 13.96 -0.41
N GLY A 144 -25.97 13.64 -1.71
CA GLY A 144 -25.91 14.60 -2.81
C GLY A 144 -24.62 15.42 -2.88
N ARG A 145 -23.52 14.89 -2.37
CA ARG A 145 -22.25 15.62 -2.35
C ARG A 145 -21.59 15.61 -3.74
N THR A 146 -20.98 16.73 -4.09
CA THR A 146 -20.17 16.80 -5.31
C THR A 146 -18.89 15.96 -5.17
N PRO A 147 -18.27 15.49 -6.28
CA PRO A 147 -16.99 14.78 -6.24
C PRO A 147 -15.89 15.56 -5.51
N VAL A 148 -15.89 16.88 -5.60
CA VAL A 148 -14.94 17.76 -4.90
C VAL A 148 -15.20 17.74 -3.39
N GLN A 149 -16.45 17.87 -2.95
CA GLN A 149 -16.82 17.80 -1.53
C GLN A 149 -16.47 16.43 -0.93
N TYR A 150 -16.72 15.35 -1.68
CA TYR A 150 -16.30 14.01 -1.30
C TYR A 150 -14.78 13.95 -1.11
N SER A 151 -14.01 14.44 -2.09
CA SER A 151 -12.55 14.41 -2.05
C SER A 151 -11.98 15.18 -0.86
N LEU A 152 -12.57 16.32 -0.51
CA LEU A 152 -12.18 17.10 0.66
C LEU A 152 -12.49 16.35 1.97
N ALA A 153 -13.70 15.82 2.13
CA ALA A 153 -14.08 15.03 3.31
C ALA A 153 -13.19 13.79 3.47
N PHE A 154 -12.91 13.09 2.37
CA PHE A 154 -12.01 11.95 2.36
C PHE A 154 -10.58 12.35 2.76
N SER A 155 -10.08 13.48 2.26
CA SER A 155 -8.74 13.97 2.57
C SER A 155 -8.59 14.33 4.06
N VAL A 156 -9.61 14.92 4.68
CA VAL A 156 -9.62 15.18 6.13
C VAL A 156 -9.56 13.88 6.92
N ASN A 157 -10.35 12.89 6.54
CA ASN A 157 -10.33 11.57 7.19
C ASN A 157 -8.99 10.84 7.00
N ALA A 158 -8.44 10.89 5.78
CA ALA A 158 -7.13 10.33 5.49
C ALA A 158 -6.01 11.03 6.28
N ALA A 159 -6.08 12.35 6.45
CA ALA A 159 -5.15 13.12 7.27
C ALA A 159 -5.24 12.74 8.75
N ALA A 160 -6.45 12.56 9.29
CA ALA A 160 -6.66 12.09 10.65
C ALA A 160 -6.10 10.67 10.84
N PHE A 161 -6.36 9.76 9.90
CA PHE A 161 -5.79 8.41 9.92
C PHE A 161 -4.26 8.44 9.90
N PHE A 162 -3.66 9.27 9.05
CA PHE A 162 -2.22 9.44 8.98
C PHE A 162 -1.65 9.99 10.28
N ALA A 163 -2.26 11.05 10.84
CA ALA A 163 -1.85 11.60 12.11
C ALA A 163 -1.88 10.56 13.23
N THR A 164 -2.97 9.81 13.34
CA THR A 164 -3.12 8.73 14.33
C THR A 164 -2.05 7.65 14.17
N ALA A 165 -1.72 7.27 12.93
CA ALA A 165 -0.66 6.30 12.65
C ALA A 165 0.72 6.74 13.16
N GLN A 166 1.02 8.05 13.13
CA GLN A 166 2.27 8.58 13.70
C GLN A 166 2.33 8.44 15.24
N PHE A 167 1.19 8.53 15.90
CA PHE A 167 1.12 8.34 17.36
C PHE A 167 1.29 6.86 17.76
N THR A 168 0.93 5.91 16.91
CA THR A 168 1.06 4.48 17.19
C THR A 168 2.50 4.09 17.56
N ALA A 169 3.50 4.63 16.86
CA ALA A 169 4.91 4.37 17.17
C ALA A 169 5.32 4.93 18.55
N ARG A 170 4.76 6.06 18.98
CA ARG A 170 4.99 6.65 20.30
C ARG A 170 4.29 5.86 21.40
N LEU A 171 3.05 5.45 21.15
CA LEU A 171 2.28 4.61 22.08
C LEU A 171 2.96 3.25 22.27
N GLY A 172 3.39 2.60 21.19
CA GLY A 172 4.08 1.32 21.24
C GLY A 172 5.40 1.38 22.02
N ARG A 173 6.14 2.51 21.95
CA ARG A 173 7.35 2.72 22.77
C ARG A 173 7.04 2.97 24.24
N ARG A 174 5.93 3.64 24.55
CA ARG A 174 5.55 4.02 25.92
C ARG A 174 4.83 2.90 26.67
N PHE A 175 3.94 2.17 26.02
CA PHE A 175 3.05 1.19 26.65
C PHE A 175 3.34 -0.25 26.20
N GLY A 176 4.23 -0.45 25.24
CA GLY A 176 4.50 -1.74 24.62
C GLY A 176 3.55 -2.04 23.45
N LEU A 177 3.99 -2.92 22.55
CA LEU A 177 3.23 -3.24 21.34
C LEU A 177 1.94 -4.03 21.65
N VAL A 178 2.01 -5.03 22.53
CA VAL A 178 0.87 -5.91 22.82
C VAL A 178 -0.32 -5.17 23.44
N PRO A 179 -0.15 -4.34 24.49
CA PRO A 179 -1.25 -3.53 25.02
C PRO A 179 -1.82 -2.55 23.99
N THR A 180 -0.95 -1.90 23.22
CA THR A 180 -1.39 -0.94 22.17
C THR A 180 -2.25 -1.62 21.11
N VAL A 181 -1.87 -2.81 20.64
CA VAL A 181 -2.67 -3.58 19.67
C VAL A 181 -3.98 -4.06 20.29
N LYS A 182 -3.97 -4.55 21.53
CA LYS A 182 -5.20 -4.98 22.21
C LYS A 182 -6.21 -3.85 22.30
N VAL A 183 -5.81 -2.67 22.75
CA VAL A 183 -6.70 -1.50 22.84
C VAL A 183 -7.21 -1.09 21.45
N ALA A 184 -6.35 -1.08 20.43
CA ALA A 184 -6.75 -0.70 19.08
C ALA A 184 -7.75 -1.68 18.43
N VAL A 185 -7.77 -2.95 18.84
CA VAL A 185 -8.69 -3.97 18.29
C VAL A 185 -10.02 -3.98 19.05
N THR A 186 -10.05 -3.53 20.31
CA THR A 186 -11.25 -3.54 21.16
C THR A 186 -11.99 -2.20 21.18
N ALA A 187 -11.41 -1.12 20.65
CA ALA A 187 -12.02 0.20 20.52
C ALA A 187 -12.77 0.34 19.19
#